data_b426a260baf3615322ebb60498888de8
#
_entry.id   b426a260baf3615322ebb60498888de8
#
_cell.length_a   1.000
_cell.length_b   1.000
_cell.length_c   1.000
_cell.angle_alpha   90.00
_cell.angle_beta   90.00
_cell.angle_gamma   90.00
#
_symmetry.space_group_name_H-M   'P 1'
#
loop_
_entity.id
_entity.type
_entity.pdbx_description
1 polymer ?
#
loop_
_entity_poly.entity_id
_entity_poly.type
_entity_poly.pdbx_seq_one_letter_code
_entity_poly.pdbx_strand_id
1 'polypeptide(L)'
;MALIVQKFGGTSVADTDSLRIVAERIIECKKHGYDVVVVPSAMGSSTDELIQLANNLSENPTPRELDMLLSAGERITMSLLSMHLNSLGYSSFSLTGSQAGIITTSRHGKAEIEEITGERVKEGIDQGDIVIVAGFFGADYGFSPGDTFIIWILMAILINQSVTWKN
;
A
#
# COMPACT_ATOMS: atom_id res chain seq x y z
N MET A 1 1.96 1.63 -21.91
CA MET A 1 1.65 0.20 -21.57
C MET A 1 0.37 0.20 -20.74
N ALA A 2 -0.35 -0.93 -20.63
CA ALA A 2 -1.53 -0.97 -19.76
C ALA A 2 -1.06 -1.05 -18.28
N LEU A 3 -1.73 -0.31 -17.40
CA LEU A 3 -1.42 -0.27 -15.96
C LEU A 3 -2.27 -1.29 -15.21
N ILE A 4 -1.62 -2.03 -14.31
CA ILE A 4 -2.29 -2.92 -13.35
C ILE A 4 -2.02 -2.41 -11.94
N VAL A 5 -3.09 -2.28 -11.15
CA VAL A 5 -3.00 -2.05 -9.71
C VAL A 5 -3.36 -3.36 -8.99
N GLN A 6 -2.44 -3.85 -8.14
CA GLN A 6 -2.62 -5.08 -7.39
C GLN A 6 -2.71 -4.78 -5.88
N LYS A 7 -3.84 -5.17 -5.26
CA LYS A 7 -4.00 -5.10 -3.80
C LYS A 7 -3.78 -6.46 -3.17
N PHE A 8 -2.95 -6.51 -2.13
CA PHE A 8 -2.72 -7.72 -1.33
C PHE A 8 -3.13 -7.49 0.11
N GLY A 9 -4.11 -8.25 0.59
CA GLY A 9 -4.54 -8.23 2.00
C GLY A 9 -3.52 -8.89 2.92
N GLY A 10 -3.65 -8.68 4.24
CA GLY A 10 -2.70 -9.16 5.25
C GLY A 10 -2.44 -10.67 5.19
N THR A 11 -3.45 -11.48 4.91
CA THR A 11 -3.29 -12.93 4.73
C THR A 11 -2.46 -13.32 3.50
N SER A 12 -2.49 -12.49 2.46
CA SER A 12 -1.68 -12.72 1.24
C SER A 12 -0.23 -12.32 1.42
N VAL A 13 0.10 -11.55 2.43
CA VAL A 13 1.45 -11.06 2.77
C VAL A 13 1.82 -11.45 4.21
N ALA A 14 1.30 -12.58 4.70
CA ALA A 14 1.37 -12.97 6.12
C ALA A 14 2.80 -13.15 6.64
N ASP A 15 3.71 -13.62 5.79
CA ASP A 15 5.09 -13.94 6.11
C ASP A 15 6.02 -13.73 4.90
N THR A 16 7.30 -14.03 5.09
CA THR A 16 8.31 -13.88 4.03
C THR A 16 8.08 -14.84 2.86
N ASP A 17 7.49 -16.01 3.07
CA ASP A 17 7.21 -16.96 1.99
C ASP A 17 6.02 -16.47 1.16
N SER A 18 5.00 -15.95 1.81
CA SER A 18 3.88 -15.26 1.15
C SER A 18 4.34 -14.06 0.32
N LEU A 19 5.30 -13.26 0.84
CA LEU A 19 5.90 -12.15 0.09
C LEU A 19 6.65 -12.60 -1.16
N ARG A 20 7.32 -13.76 -1.13
CA ARG A 20 7.95 -14.35 -2.33
C ARG A 20 6.93 -14.70 -3.41
N ILE A 21 5.82 -15.32 -3.02
CA ILE A 21 4.72 -15.67 -3.93
C ILE A 21 4.09 -14.40 -4.53
N VAL A 22 3.91 -13.36 -3.72
CA VAL A 22 3.41 -12.06 -4.20
C VAL A 22 4.39 -11.43 -5.20
N ALA A 23 5.69 -11.45 -4.90
CA ALA A 23 6.70 -10.93 -5.82
C ALA A 23 6.70 -11.66 -7.16
N GLU A 24 6.55 -12.98 -7.18
CA GLU A 24 6.45 -13.77 -8.43
C GLU A 24 5.25 -13.32 -9.29
N ARG A 25 4.08 -13.09 -8.67
CA ARG A 25 2.88 -12.59 -9.38
C ARG A 25 3.08 -11.19 -9.96
N ILE A 26 3.74 -10.32 -9.22
CA ILE A 26 4.08 -8.96 -9.68
C ILE A 26 5.02 -9.04 -10.88
N ILE A 27 6.06 -9.87 -10.79
CA ILE A 27 7.05 -10.09 -11.85
C ILE A 27 6.39 -10.67 -13.10
N GLU A 28 5.45 -11.59 -12.95
CA GLU A 28 4.69 -12.15 -14.07
C GLU A 28 3.94 -11.03 -14.83
N CYS A 29 3.28 -10.12 -14.14
CA CYS A 29 2.64 -8.97 -14.76
C CYS A 29 3.65 -8.08 -15.52
N LYS A 30 4.80 -7.78 -14.92
CA LYS A 30 5.87 -7.01 -15.59
C LYS A 30 6.39 -7.71 -16.84
N LYS A 31 6.59 -9.03 -16.80
CA LYS A 31 7.02 -9.83 -17.96
C LYS A 31 6.01 -9.81 -19.12
N HIS A 32 4.72 -9.64 -18.81
CA HIS A 32 3.66 -9.47 -19.82
C HIS A 32 3.55 -8.04 -20.37
N GLY A 33 4.45 -7.14 -19.97
CA GLY A 33 4.50 -5.77 -20.47
C GLY A 33 3.54 -4.79 -19.78
N TYR A 34 3.07 -5.12 -18.58
CA TYR A 34 2.24 -4.20 -17.80
C TYR A 34 3.09 -3.26 -16.93
N ASP A 35 2.60 -2.05 -16.74
CA ASP A 35 3.02 -1.21 -15.62
C ASP A 35 2.32 -1.68 -14.35
N VAL A 36 3.03 -1.72 -13.22
CA VAL A 36 2.48 -2.32 -12.00
C VAL A 36 2.61 -1.38 -10.81
N VAL A 37 1.47 -1.13 -10.18
CA VAL A 37 1.39 -0.51 -8.85
C VAL A 37 0.87 -1.53 -7.86
N VAL A 38 1.49 -1.61 -6.69
CA VAL A 38 1.17 -2.61 -5.67
C VAL A 38 0.72 -1.91 -4.39
N VAL A 39 -0.35 -2.39 -3.78
CA VAL A 39 -0.88 -1.87 -2.51
C VAL A 39 -0.97 -3.02 -1.51
N PRO A 40 0.10 -3.31 -0.74
CA PRO A 40 0.07 -4.35 0.28
C PRO A 40 -0.50 -3.82 1.59
N SER A 41 -1.15 -4.69 2.36
CA SER A 41 -1.48 -4.47 3.78
C SER A 41 -0.29 -4.80 4.70
N ALA A 42 -0.44 -4.57 6.00
CA ALA A 42 0.46 -5.11 7.01
C ALA A 42 0.48 -6.66 6.98
N MET A 43 1.59 -7.26 7.40
CA MET A 43 1.79 -8.72 7.37
C MET A 43 0.90 -9.41 8.41
N GLY A 44 0.09 -10.39 7.97
CA GLY A 44 -0.66 -11.28 8.85
C GLY A 44 -1.50 -10.54 9.91
N SER A 45 -1.20 -10.81 11.18
CA SER A 45 -1.82 -10.21 12.37
C SER A 45 -1.11 -8.96 12.89
N SER A 46 -0.13 -8.42 12.19
CA SER A 46 0.71 -7.31 12.70
C SER A 46 -0.10 -6.10 13.16
N THR A 47 -1.20 -5.76 12.49
CA THR A 47 -2.07 -4.66 12.91
C THR A 47 -2.71 -4.92 14.28
N ASP A 48 -3.23 -6.14 14.50
CA ASP A 48 -3.84 -6.53 15.77
C ASP A 48 -2.81 -6.57 16.90
N GLU A 49 -1.60 -7.04 16.61
CA GLU A 49 -0.48 -7.06 17.56
C GLU A 49 -0.07 -5.64 17.97
N LEU A 50 0.00 -4.70 17.03
CA LEU A 50 0.31 -3.29 17.32
C LEU A 50 -0.80 -2.63 18.15
N ILE A 51 -2.08 -2.91 17.86
CA ILE A 51 -3.22 -2.45 18.66
C ILE A 51 -3.12 -3.01 20.09
N GLN A 52 -2.80 -4.30 20.23
CA GLN A 52 -2.65 -4.93 21.53
C GLN A 52 -1.50 -4.32 22.34
N LEU A 53 -0.36 -4.03 21.71
CA LEU A 53 0.76 -3.33 22.34
C LEU A 53 0.35 -1.95 22.85
N ALA A 54 -0.39 -1.18 22.06
CA ALA A 54 -0.88 0.13 22.47
C ALA A 54 -1.83 0.03 23.68
N ASN A 55 -2.77 -0.91 23.64
CA ASN A 55 -3.76 -1.12 24.71
C ASN A 55 -3.12 -1.63 26.00
N ASN A 56 -2.00 -2.37 25.94
CA ASN A 56 -1.26 -2.80 27.12
C ASN A 56 -0.57 -1.63 27.85
N LEU A 57 -0.30 -0.53 27.16
CA LEU A 57 0.34 0.66 27.73
C LEU A 57 -0.63 1.77 28.10
N SER A 58 -1.78 1.85 27.42
CA SER A 58 -2.76 2.91 27.63
C SER A 58 -4.17 2.37 27.38
N GLU A 59 -5.08 2.62 28.34
CA GLU A 59 -6.50 2.30 28.14
C GLU A 59 -7.15 3.14 27.03
N ASN A 60 -6.60 4.31 26.74
CA ASN A 60 -7.08 5.23 25.72
C ASN A 60 -5.89 5.81 24.93
N PRO A 61 -5.29 5.07 23.98
CA PRO A 61 -4.23 5.59 23.14
C PRO A 61 -4.70 6.82 22.36
N THR A 62 -3.85 7.83 22.28
CA THR A 62 -4.19 9.01 21.48
C THR A 62 -4.27 8.64 20.00
N PRO A 63 -5.32 9.04 19.27
CA PRO A 63 -5.53 8.63 17.88
C PRO A 63 -4.32 8.91 16.99
N ARG A 64 -3.67 10.06 17.13
CA ARG A 64 -2.49 10.42 16.35
C ARG A 64 -1.34 9.40 16.51
N GLU A 65 -1.01 9.03 17.74
CA GLU A 65 0.10 8.12 18.02
C GLU A 65 -0.25 6.67 17.60
N LEU A 66 -1.53 6.34 17.71
CA LEU A 66 -2.00 5.05 17.23
C LEU A 66 -1.93 4.94 15.70
N ASP A 67 -2.32 5.99 14.96
CA ASP A 67 -2.12 6.06 13.50
C ASP A 67 -0.64 5.90 13.13
N MET A 68 0.26 6.58 13.86
CA MET A 68 1.71 6.43 13.67
C MET A 68 2.18 4.99 13.89
N LEU A 69 1.71 4.35 14.96
CA LEU A 69 2.05 2.98 15.28
C LEU A 69 1.56 2.01 14.20
N LEU A 70 0.30 2.10 13.81
CA LEU A 70 -0.31 1.19 12.84
C LEU A 70 0.32 1.33 11.45
N SER A 71 0.70 2.55 11.06
CA SER A 71 1.38 2.78 9.78
C SER A 71 2.73 2.05 9.68
N ALA A 72 3.35 1.68 10.80
CA ALA A 72 4.60 0.93 10.81
C ALA A 72 4.45 -0.48 10.21
N GLY A 73 3.30 -1.15 10.44
CA GLY A 73 3.04 -2.48 9.91
C GLY A 73 3.14 -2.55 8.39
N GLU A 74 2.53 -1.60 7.69
CA GLU A 74 2.60 -1.57 6.23
C GLU A 74 3.94 -1.10 5.69
N ARG A 75 4.63 -0.21 6.42
CA ARG A 75 6.00 0.20 6.06
C ARG A 75 6.95 -0.99 6.06
N ILE A 76 6.78 -1.93 6.99
CA ILE A 76 7.55 -3.17 7.02
C ILE A 76 7.28 -3.98 5.75
N THR A 77 6.00 -4.26 5.46
CA THR A 77 5.60 -5.06 4.30
C THR A 77 6.10 -4.48 2.99
N MET A 78 5.82 -3.19 2.74
CA MET A 78 6.19 -2.55 1.48
C MET A 78 7.71 -2.49 1.27
N SER A 79 8.48 -2.29 2.35
CA SER A 79 9.94 -2.25 2.29
C SER A 79 10.54 -3.62 2.00
N LEU A 80 10.06 -4.67 2.68
CA LEU A 80 10.51 -6.04 2.45
C LEU A 80 10.18 -6.51 1.03
N LEU A 81 8.99 -6.21 0.54
CA LEU A 81 8.58 -6.54 -0.83
C LEU A 81 9.45 -5.83 -1.87
N SER A 82 9.72 -4.54 -1.68
CA SER A 82 10.60 -3.76 -2.55
C SER A 82 12.04 -4.31 -2.54
N MET A 83 12.61 -4.59 -1.36
CA MET A 83 13.94 -5.20 -1.25
C MET A 83 14.00 -6.53 -2.01
N HIS A 84 12.95 -7.36 -1.89
CA HIS A 84 12.93 -8.65 -2.55
C HIS A 84 12.83 -8.52 -4.07
N LEU A 85 11.95 -7.66 -4.60
CA LEU A 85 11.85 -7.38 -6.03
C LEU A 85 13.17 -6.87 -6.61
N ASN A 86 13.83 -5.93 -5.93
CA ASN A 86 15.14 -5.41 -6.33
C ASN A 86 16.21 -6.52 -6.33
N SER A 87 16.20 -7.43 -5.37
CA SER A 87 17.14 -8.57 -5.33
C SER A 87 16.96 -9.55 -6.50
N LEU A 88 15.74 -9.56 -7.09
CA LEU A 88 15.42 -10.35 -8.28
C LEU A 88 15.66 -9.60 -9.60
N GLY A 89 16.24 -8.38 -9.54
CA GLY A 89 16.59 -7.57 -10.70
C GLY A 89 15.44 -6.74 -11.26
N TYR A 90 14.33 -6.58 -10.52
CA TYR A 90 13.21 -5.73 -10.89
C TYR A 90 13.26 -4.43 -10.09
N SER A 91 13.50 -3.31 -10.77
CA SER A 91 13.52 -2.00 -10.13
C SER A 91 12.18 -1.71 -9.46
N SER A 92 12.22 -1.42 -8.16
CA SER A 92 11.04 -1.09 -7.37
C SER A 92 11.38 -0.16 -6.22
N PHE A 93 10.41 0.63 -5.82
CA PHE A 93 10.49 1.47 -4.61
C PHE A 93 9.12 1.59 -3.93
N SER A 94 9.16 1.92 -2.65
CA SER A 94 7.96 2.02 -1.82
C SER A 94 7.69 3.46 -1.41
N LEU A 95 6.40 3.81 -1.34
CA LEU A 95 5.90 5.13 -0.95
C LEU A 95 4.88 4.97 0.18
N THR A 96 4.99 5.83 1.20
CA THR A 96 3.87 6.06 2.13
C THR A 96 2.75 6.81 1.39
N GLY A 97 1.55 6.86 1.96
CA GLY A 97 0.44 7.61 1.35
C GLY A 97 0.79 9.06 1.04
N SER A 98 1.38 9.76 1.99
CA SER A 98 1.81 11.16 1.78
C SER A 98 2.90 11.30 0.72
N GLN A 99 3.83 10.36 0.63
CA GLN A 99 4.85 10.34 -0.42
C GLN A 99 4.27 10.00 -1.80
N ALA A 100 3.18 9.23 -1.84
CA ALA A 100 2.41 8.96 -3.06
C ALA A 100 1.51 10.13 -3.48
N GLY A 101 1.51 11.23 -2.70
CA GLY A 101 0.70 12.41 -2.96
C GLY A 101 -0.75 12.30 -2.50
N ILE A 102 -1.04 11.39 -1.56
CA ILE A 102 -2.37 11.26 -0.95
C ILE A 102 -2.45 12.24 0.22
N ILE A 103 -3.29 13.26 0.09
CA ILE A 103 -3.51 14.31 1.07
C ILE A 103 -4.84 14.02 1.77
N THR A 104 -4.82 14.01 3.09
CA THR A 104 -5.99 13.74 3.92
C THR A 104 -6.28 14.90 4.87
N THR A 105 -7.51 14.95 5.37
CA THR A 105 -7.85 15.84 6.50
C THR A 105 -6.98 15.53 7.71
N SER A 106 -6.83 16.51 8.62
CA SER A 106 -6.07 16.38 9.87
C SER A 106 -6.82 15.62 10.97
N ARG A 107 -7.91 14.94 10.66
CA ARG A 107 -8.72 14.19 11.64
C ARG A 107 -8.11 12.81 11.86
N HIS A 108 -7.23 12.69 12.85
CA HIS A 108 -6.69 11.40 13.26
C HIS A 108 -7.81 10.44 13.65
N GLY A 109 -7.69 9.17 13.21
CA GLY A 109 -8.69 8.14 13.43
C GLY A 109 -9.94 8.22 12.53
N LYS A 110 -10.11 9.30 11.74
CA LYS A 110 -11.23 9.51 10.79
C LYS A 110 -10.80 10.41 9.64
N ALA A 111 -9.61 10.17 9.11
CA ALA A 111 -9.09 10.98 8.01
C ALA A 111 -9.88 10.71 6.72
N GLU A 112 -10.22 11.79 6.01
CA GLU A 112 -10.85 11.74 4.69
C GLU A 112 -9.84 12.21 3.64
N ILE A 113 -9.84 11.60 2.47
CA ILE A 113 -8.95 12.02 1.37
C ILE A 113 -9.48 13.32 0.79
N GLU A 114 -8.63 14.34 0.77
CA GLU A 114 -8.94 15.65 0.18
C GLU A 114 -8.43 15.76 -1.25
N GLU A 115 -7.24 15.21 -1.52
CA GLU A 115 -6.57 15.29 -2.81
C GLU A 115 -5.62 14.11 -3.02
N ILE A 116 -5.43 13.71 -4.28
CA ILE A 116 -4.37 12.77 -4.67
C ILE A 116 -3.66 13.34 -5.90
N THR A 117 -2.40 13.71 -5.77
CA THR A 117 -1.60 14.21 -6.90
C THR A 117 -0.97 13.07 -7.71
N GLY A 118 -0.49 12.02 -7.04
CA GLY A 118 0.07 10.82 -7.67
C GLY A 118 1.35 11.03 -8.48
N GLU A 119 1.97 12.20 -8.42
CA GLU A 119 3.12 12.56 -9.26
C GLU A 119 4.27 11.55 -9.15
N ARG A 120 4.70 11.21 -7.92
CA ARG A 120 5.79 10.25 -7.70
C ARG A 120 5.45 8.84 -8.15
N VAL A 121 4.17 8.45 -8.06
CA VAL A 121 3.71 7.16 -8.58
C VAL A 121 3.83 7.15 -10.10
N LYS A 122 3.41 8.23 -10.76
CA LYS A 122 3.50 8.37 -12.20
C LYS A 122 4.95 8.41 -12.68
N GLU A 123 5.82 9.18 -12.02
CA GLU A 123 7.25 9.22 -12.33
C GLU A 123 7.88 7.81 -12.28
N GLY A 124 7.57 7.01 -11.26
CA GLY A 124 8.08 5.65 -11.17
C GLY A 124 7.57 4.75 -12.29
N ILE A 125 6.29 4.85 -12.63
CA ILE A 125 5.70 4.12 -13.76
C ILE A 125 6.39 4.50 -15.07
N ASP A 126 6.61 5.79 -15.32
CA ASP A 126 7.24 6.30 -16.54
C ASP A 126 8.72 5.86 -16.65
N GLN A 127 9.39 5.59 -15.52
CA GLN A 127 10.74 5.00 -15.44
C GLN A 127 10.74 3.47 -15.58
N GLY A 128 9.57 2.84 -15.61
CA GLY A 128 9.42 1.40 -15.70
C GLY A 128 9.52 0.66 -14.36
N ASP A 129 9.54 1.37 -13.24
CA ASP A 129 9.62 0.82 -11.91
C ASP A 129 8.30 0.13 -11.48
N ILE A 130 8.41 -0.80 -10.54
CA ILE A 130 7.28 -1.31 -9.77
C ILE A 130 7.09 -0.38 -8.58
N VAL A 131 5.95 0.31 -8.51
CA VAL A 131 5.67 1.26 -7.43
C VAL A 131 4.82 0.58 -6.37
N ILE A 132 5.29 0.60 -5.11
CA ILE A 132 4.59 0.00 -3.98
C ILE A 132 4.08 1.13 -3.08
N VAL A 133 2.78 1.18 -2.82
CA VAL A 133 2.15 2.23 -2.00
C VAL A 133 1.55 1.60 -0.75
N ALA A 134 1.85 2.16 0.43
CA ALA A 134 1.22 1.71 1.68
C ALA A 134 -0.31 1.79 1.57
N GLY A 135 -1.03 0.76 2.01
CA GLY A 135 -2.50 0.69 1.92
C GLY A 135 -3.23 1.39 3.06
N PHE A 136 -2.51 1.80 4.12
CA PHE A 136 -3.08 2.42 5.31
C PHE A 136 -2.96 3.95 5.27
N PHE A 137 -4.07 4.65 5.43
CA PHE A 137 -4.16 6.11 5.38
C PHE A 137 -4.82 6.72 6.63
N GLY A 138 -4.54 6.19 7.81
CA GLY A 138 -5.11 6.70 9.06
C GLY A 138 -6.54 6.19 9.30
N ALA A 139 -6.62 5.35 10.27
CA ALA A 139 -7.73 4.83 11.06
C ALA A 139 -9.17 4.85 10.48
N ASP A 140 -9.58 3.72 9.97
CA ASP A 140 -10.88 3.20 10.35
C ASP A 140 -10.71 1.78 10.92
N TYR A 141 -11.08 1.58 12.19
CA TYR A 141 -11.00 0.30 12.92
C TYR A 141 -12.09 -0.70 12.47
N GLY A 142 -12.46 -0.67 11.24
CA GLY A 142 -13.38 -1.61 10.63
C GLY A 142 -13.07 -1.72 9.18
N PHE A 143 -13.20 -2.92 8.64
CA PHE A 143 -13.19 -3.16 7.20
C PHE A 143 -14.05 -2.10 6.53
N SER A 144 -13.44 -0.99 6.14
CA SER A 144 -14.13 0.08 5.45
C SER A 144 -14.10 -0.21 3.96
N PRO A 145 -15.20 0.09 3.24
CA PRO A 145 -15.18 0.18 1.78
C PRO A 145 -14.11 1.14 1.24
N GLY A 146 -13.46 1.93 2.13
CA GLY A 146 -12.40 2.88 1.81
C GLY A 146 -11.15 2.26 1.19
N ASP A 147 -10.74 1.05 1.56
CA ASP A 147 -9.57 0.39 0.94
C ASP A 147 -9.79 0.18 -0.57
N THR A 148 -11.00 -0.18 -0.96
CA THR A 148 -11.40 -0.29 -2.37
C THR A 148 -11.45 1.08 -3.03
N PHE A 149 -11.87 2.11 -2.31
CA PHE A 149 -12.01 3.48 -2.79
C PHE A 149 -10.65 4.13 -3.09
N ILE A 150 -9.62 3.87 -2.29
CA ILE A 150 -8.24 4.35 -2.54
C ILE A 150 -7.67 3.74 -3.81
N ILE A 151 -7.89 2.45 -4.02
CA ILE A 151 -7.50 1.78 -5.27
C ILE A 151 -8.23 2.43 -6.45
N TRP A 152 -9.53 2.71 -6.32
CA TRP A 152 -10.32 3.40 -7.34
C TRP A 152 -9.81 4.82 -7.62
N ILE A 153 -9.40 5.56 -6.58
CA ILE A 153 -8.91 6.94 -6.74
C ILE A 153 -7.50 6.93 -7.32
N LEU A 154 -6.59 6.07 -6.86
CA LEU A 154 -5.29 5.86 -7.52
C LEU A 154 -5.47 5.46 -8.99
N MET A 155 -6.43 4.59 -9.26
CA MET A 155 -6.83 4.25 -10.63
C MET A 155 -7.38 5.46 -11.38
N ALA A 156 -8.28 6.24 -10.81
CA ALA A 156 -8.90 7.40 -11.47
C ALA A 156 -7.89 8.50 -11.85
N ILE A 157 -6.85 8.70 -11.04
CA ILE A 157 -5.80 9.70 -11.31
C ILE A 157 -4.79 9.19 -12.33
N LEU A 158 -4.54 7.89 -12.35
CA LEU A 158 -3.70 7.24 -13.34
C LEU A 158 -4.45 6.97 -14.65
N ILE A 159 -5.81 7.09 -14.65
CA ILE A 159 -6.75 6.76 -15.74
C ILE A 159 -6.79 7.78 -16.90
N ASN A 160 -5.81 8.59 -17.08
CA ASN A 160 -5.64 9.02 -18.47
C ASN A 160 -5.10 7.89 -19.37
N GLN A 161 -5.01 6.67 -18.85
CA GLN A 161 -4.63 5.45 -19.57
C GLN A 161 -5.54 4.29 -19.16
N SER A 162 -5.87 3.40 -20.12
CA SER A 162 -6.76 2.25 -19.94
C SER A 162 -6.33 1.31 -18.81
N VAL A 163 -7.14 1.17 -17.78
CA VAL A 163 -6.89 0.30 -16.61
C VAL A 163 -7.70 -1.00 -16.74
N THR A 164 -7.04 -2.13 -16.53
CA THR A 164 -7.69 -3.44 -16.44
C THR A 164 -7.54 -4.01 -15.03
N TRP A 165 -8.66 -4.31 -14.37
CA TRP A 165 -8.71 -4.95 -13.06
C TRP A 165 -8.57 -6.47 -13.21
N LYS A 166 -7.70 -7.11 -12.42
CA LYS A 166 -7.68 -8.57 -12.20
C LYS A 166 -7.61 -8.84 -10.70
N ASN A 167 -8.61 -9.56 -10.18
CA ASN A 167 -8.57 -10.20 -8.86
C ASN A 167 -7.58 -11.35 -8.85
#